data_c01c65181b6f81ad40a71c06cf8cab71
#
_entry.id   c01c65181b6f81ad40a71c06cf8cab71
#
_cell.length_a   1.000
_cell.length_b   1.000
_cell.length_c   1.000
_cell.angle_alpha   90.00
_cell.angle_beta   90.00
_cell.angle_gamma   90.00
#
_symmetry.space_group_name_H-M   'P 1'
#
loop_
_entity.id
_entity.type
_entity.pdbx_description
1 polymer ?
#
loop_
_entity_poly.entity_id
_entity_poly.type
_entity_poly.pdbx_seq_one_letter_code
_entity_poly.pdbx_strand_id
1 'polypeptide(L)'
;MTVIETVRAWLRKYPGLDGRLDVDFLGEDFDTYSIDTIPCEEVLKRYRDGSTLKQFQFAISSRRAYEQNIKLNVSNLKFFEDLTAWVEKKALARELPTMDGNRTAQKIVVTSTGYPFIVSEDGKARYQIQMRLEYFSKRSV
;
A
#
# COMPACT_ATOMS: atom_id res chain seq x y z
N MET A 1 16.81 -0.22 6.77
CA MET A 1 15.55 -0.77 6.24
C MET A 1 15.25 -0.22 4.85
N THR A 2 14.78 -1.06 3.97
CA THR A 2 14.28 -0.59 2.68
C THR A 2 12.96 0.16 2.87
N VAL A 3 12.59 0.96 1.87
CA VAL A 3 11.32 1.70 1.91
C VAL A 3 10.13 0.72 2.00
N ILE A 4 10.19 -0.39 1.25
CA ILE A 4 9.10 -1.37 1.27
C ILE A 4 8.97 -2.07 2.63
N GLU A 5 10.07 -2.35 3.31
CA GLU A 5 10.03 -2.89 4.68
C GLU A 5 9.36 -1.92 5.64
N THR A 6 9.67 -0.64 5.51
CA THR A 6 9.07 0.44 6.33
C THR A 6 7.56 0.51 6.11
N VAL A 7 7.13 0.48 4.86
CA VAL A 7 5.71 0.52 4.51
C VAL A 7 4.99 -0.73 5.03
N ARG A 8 5.61 -1.90 4.84
CA ARG A 8 5.04 -3.17 5.32
C ARG A 8 4.84 -3.16 6.83
N ALA A 9 5.84 -2.69 7.59
CA ALA A 9 5.75 -2.60 9.04
C ALA A 9 4.62 -1.67 9.49
N TRP A 10 4.44 -0.55 8.78
CA TRP A 10 3.38 0.40 9.07
C TRP A 10 1.99 -0.19 8.77
N LEU A 11 1.84 -0.84 7.62
CA LEU A 11 0.56 -1.43 7.21
C LEU A 11 0.14 -2.59 8.10
N ARG A 12 1.08 -3.33 8.67
CA ARG A 12 0.76 -4.43 9.58
C ARG A 12 0.09 -3.97 10.86
N LYS A 13 0.08 -2.68 11.16
CA LYS A 13 -0.67 -2.12 12.28
C LYS A 13 -2.18 -2.09 12.02
N TYR A 14 -2.60 -2.21 10.76
CA TYR A 14 -4.01 -2.29 10.42
C TYR A 14 -4.56 -3.67 10.80
N PRO A 15 -5.59 -3.74 11.65
CA PRO A 15 -6.12 -5.04 12.11
C PRO A 15 -6.59 -5.96 10.99
N GLY A 16 -7.04 -5.40 9.88
CA GLY A 16 -7.47 -6.18 8.71
C GLY A 16 -6.35 -6.87 7.96
N LEU A 17 -5.08 -6.52 8.25
CA LEU A 17 -3.89 -7.11 7.64
C LEU A 17 -3.10 -7.92 8.67
N ASP A 18 -3.76 -8.54 9.62
CA ASP A 18 -3.13 -9.36 10.66
C ASP A 18 -2.65 -10.72 10.13
N GLY A 19 -3.04 -11.09 8.92
CA GLY A 19 -2.59 -12.29 8.26
C GLY A 19 -1.26 -12.09 7.55
N ARG A 20 -0.99 -12.96 6.57
CA ARG A 20 0.23 -12.94 5.79
C ARG A 20 0.25 -11.75 4.82
N LEU A 21 1.24 -10.88 4.96
CA LEU A 21 1.49 -9.76 4.07
C LEU A 21 2.86 -9.96 3.42
N ASP A 22 2.87 -10.43 2.17
CA ASP A 22 4.08 -10.72 1.41
C ASP A 22 4.54 -9.49 0.62
N VAL A 23 5.72 -9.58 0.03
CA VAL A 23 6.31 -8.53 -0.80
C VAL A 23 6.48 -9.09 -2.22
N ASP A 24 5.88 -8.40 -3.19
CA ASP A 24 5.93 -8.76 -4.62
C ASP A 24 5.54 -10.22 -4.90
N PHE A 25 4.70 -10.80 -4.06
CA PHE A 25 4.20 -12.16 -4.19
C PHE A 25 2.82 -12.28 -3.56
N LEU A 26 1.85 -12.75 -4.33
CA LEU A 26 0.50 -13.01 -3.83
C LEU A 26 0.26 -14.53 -3.78
N GLY A 27 -0.06 -15.03 -2.58
CA GLY A 27 -0.38 -16.43 -2.37
C GLY A 27 -1.64 -16.87 -3.13
N GLU A 28 -1.80 -18.17 -3.30
CA GLU A 28 -2.93 -18.77 -4.01
C GLU A 28 -4.20 -18.85 -3.16
N ASP A 29 -4.06 -18.83 -1.85
CA ASP A 29 -5.19 -18.95 -0.93
C ASP A 29 -5.99 -17.66 -0.83
N PHE A 30 -7.25 -17.77 -0.41
CA PHE A 30 -8.07 -16.61 -0.14
C PHE A 30 -7.51 -15.82 1.05
N ASP A 31 -7.77 -14.51 1.03
CA ASP A 31 -7.38 -13.57 2.09
C ASP A 31 -5.88 -13.53 2.34
N THR A 32 -5.10 -13.76 1.29
CA THR A 32 -3.67 -13.47 1.27
C THR A 32 -3.45 -12.06 0.76
N TYR A 33 -2.36 -11.43 1.20
CA TYR A 33 -2.07 -10.04 0.90
C TYR A 33 -0.63 -9.88 0.45
N SER A 34 -0.41 -8.91 -0.45
CA SER A 34 0.93 -8.58 -0.93
C SER A 34 1.07 -7.09 -1.10
N ILE A 35 2.26 -6.56 -0.79
CA ILE A 35 2.66 -5.22 -1.21
C ILE A 35 3.44 -5.39 -2.50
N ASP A 36 2.91 -4.84 -3.58
CA ASP A 36 3.54 -4.91 -4.90
C ASP A 36 4.16 -3.55 -5.24
N THR A 37 5.41 -3.56 -5.66
CA THR A 37 6.09 -2.35 -6.09
C THR A 37 5.53 -1.89 -7.43
N ILE A 38 5.38 -0.57 -7.58
CA ILE A 38 4.94 0.05 -8.83
C ILE A 38 6.08 0.93 -9.33
N PRO A 39 6.58 0.71 -10.56
CA PRO A 39 7.62 1.58 -11.12
C PRO A 39 7.14 3.03 -11.19
N CYS A 40 7.99 3.95 -10.78
CA CYS A 40 7.67 5.37 -10.81
C CYS A 40 8.97 6.18 -10.84
N GLU A 41 8.85 7.47 -11.15
CA GLU A 41 9.95 8.40 -11.01
C GLU A 41 10.21 8.64 -9.53
N GLU A 42 11.37 8.19 -9.04
CA GLU A 42 11.68 8.21 -7.62
C GLU A 42 11.80 9.61 -7.05
N VAL A 43 12.49 10.51 -7.75
CA VAL A 43 12.77 11.85 -7.27
C VAL A 43 11.73 12.84 -7.78
N LEU A 44 10.98 13.44 -6.86
CA LEU A 44 9.98 14.47 -7.19
C LEU A 44 10.59 15.86 -7.22
N LYS A 45 11.53 16.14 -6.33
CA LYS A 45 12.12 17.46 -6.21
C LYS A 45 13.54 17.37 -5.65
N ARG A 46 14.44 18.18 -6.18
CA ARG A 46 15.81 18.32 -5.69
C ARG A 46 15.98 19.70 -5.06
N TYR A 47 16.62 19.74 -3.90
CA TYR A 47 16.92 20.98 -3.18
C TYR A 47 18.37 21.37 -3.38
N ARG A 48 18.69 22.65 -3.12
CA ARG A 48 20.04 23.19 -3.33
C ARG A 48 21.12 22.49 -2.51
N ASP A 49 20.77 22.05 -1.30
CA ASP A 49 21.73 21.34 -0.42
C ASP A 49 21.97 19.89 -0.81
N GLY A 50 21.34 19.41 -1.88
CA GLY A 50 21.44 18.03 -2.32
C GLY A 50 20.39 17.10 -1.74
N SER A 51 19.53 17.60 -0.83
CA SER A 51 18.41 16.83 -0.32
C SER A 51 17.35 16.66 -1.41
N THR A 52 16.52 15.64 -1.27
CA THR A 52 15.48 15.30 -2.26
C THR A 52 14.16 14.98 -1.60
N LEU A 53 13.09 15.28 -2.32
CA LEU A 53 11.77 14.74 -2.02
C LEU A 53 11.54 13.57 -2.98
N LYS A 54 11.29 12.40 -2.41
CA LYS A 54 11.14 11.16 -3.17
C LYS A 54 9.76 10.58 -3.00
N GLN A 55 9.39 9.69 -3.90
CA GLN A 55 8.14 8.93 -3.80
C GLN A 55 8.40 7.44 -3.94
N PHE A 56 7.54 6.66 -3.31
CA PHE A 56 7.47 5.22 -3.46
C PHE A 56 6.01 4.87 -3.74
N GLN A 57 5.75 4.31 -4.93
CA GLN A 57 4.40 3.87 -5.31
C GLN A 57 4.30 2.37 -5.13
N PHE A 58 3.17 1.94 -4.60
CA PHE A 58 2.93 0.53 -4.33
C PHE A 58 1.45 0.22 -4.38
N ALA A 59 1.14 -1.05 -4.53
CA ALA A 59 -0.23 -1.55 -4.46
C ALA A 59 -0.34 -2.57 -3.34
N ILE A 60 -1.49 -2.60 -2.69
CA ILE A 60 -1.87 -3.69 -1.81
C ILE A 60 -2.79 -4.58 -2.62
N SER A 61 -2.36 -5.82 -2.84
CA SER A 61 -3.11 -6.82 -3.57
C SER A 61 -3.67 -7.87 -2.61
N SER A 62 -4.86 -8.37 -2.89
CA SER A 62 -5.48 -9.42 -2.12
C SER A 62 -6.21 -10.38 -3.04
N ARG A 63 -6.10 -11.68 -2.75
CA ARG A 63 -6.86 -12.70 -3.46
C ARG A 63 -8.13 -12.98 -2.67
N ARG A 64 -9.27 -12.75 -3.32
CA ARG A 64 -10.60 -12.85 -2.71
C ARG A 64 -11.47 -13.82 -3.47
N ALA A 65 -12.43 -14.46 -2.78
CA ALA A 65 -13.48 -15.19 -3.44
C ALA A 65 -14.34 -14.23 -4.27
N TYR A 66 -14.64 -14.63 -5.51
CA TYR A 66 -15.41 -13.83 -6.44
C TYR A 66 -16.51 -14.69 -7.09
N GLU A 67 -17.74 -14.25 -6.98
CA GLU A 67 -18.92 -14.90 -7.55
C GLU A 67 -19.87 -13.84 -8.09
N GLN A 68 -20.93 -14.29 -8.76
CA GLN A 68 -22.03 -13.38 -9.14
C GLN A 68 -22.93 -13.06 -7.93
N ASN A 69 -22.36 -13.02 -6.76
CA ASN A 69 -23.06 -12.72 -5.52
C ASN A 69 -22.75 -11.28 -5.09
N ILE A 70 -23.77 -10.43 -5.11
CA ILE A 70 -23.64 -9.02 -4.78
C ILE A 70 -23.08 -8.82 -3.38
N LYS A 71 -23.56 -9.60 -2.39
CA LYS A 71 -23.09 -9.46 -0.99
C LYS A 71 -21.62 -9.75 -0.84
N LEU A 72 -21.11 -10.80 -1.51
CA LEU A 72 -19.71 -11.16 -1.45
C LEU A 72 -18.84 -10.08 -2.08
N ASN A 73 -19.23 -9.59 -3.25
CA ASN A 73 -18.45 -8.57 -3.96
C ASN A 73 -18.47 -7.23 -3.23
N VAL A 74 -19.59 -6.86 -2.61
CA VAL A 74 -19.68 -5.67 -1.75
C VAL A 74 -18.76 -5.81 -0.54
N SER A 75 -18.73 -7.00 0.08
CA SER A 75 -17.83 -7.26 1.22
C SER A 75 -16.35 -7.14 0.82
N ASN A 76 -15.99 -7.61 -0.37
CA ASN A 76 -14.62 -7.46 -0.88
C ASN A 76 -14.24 -5.99 -1.05
N LEU A 77 -15.13 -5.18 -1.62
CA LEU A 77 -14.87 -3.74 -1.79
C LEU A 77 -14.86 -3.02 -0.44
N LYS A 78 -15.68 -3.44 0.50
CA LYS A 78 -15.71 -2.85 1.85
C LYS A 78 -14.36 -2.97 2.56
N PHE A 79 -13.65 -4.07 2.37
CA PHE A 79 -12.31 -4.24 2.94
C PHE A 79 -11.38 -3.09 2.49
N PHE A 80 -11.42 -2.75 1.20
CA PHE A 80 -10.57 -1.70 0.65
C PHE A 80 -11.03 -0.29 1.04
N GLU A 81 -12.33 -0.09 1.17
CA GLU A 81 -12.85 1.18 1.71
C GLU A 81 -12.42 1.40 3.16
N ASP A 82 -12.50 0.36 3.98
CA ASP A 82 -12.07 0.43 5.38
C ASP A 82 -10.56 0.67 5.48
N LEU A 83 -9.77 0.02 4.64
CA LEU A 83 -8.32 0.24 4.58
C LEU A 83 -8.01 1.69 4.16
N THR A 84 -8.70 2.21 3.16
CA THR A 84 -8.55 3.60 2.72
C THR A 84 -8.85 4.57 3.85
N ALA A 85 -9.95 4.35 4.57
CA ALA A 85 -10.34 5.20 5.70
C ALA A 85 -9.28 5.17 6.80
N TRP A 86 -8.72 4.00 7.10
CA TRP A 86 -7.65 3.86 8.08
C TRP A 86 -6.40 4.62 7.67
N VAL A 87 -5.98 4.50 6.40
CA VAL A 87 -4.81 5.22 5.87
C VAL A 87 -5.03 6.73 5.96
N GLU A 88 -6.19 7.21 5.54
CA GLU A 88 -6.53 8.64 5.59
C GLU A 88 -6.53 9.17 7.02
N LYS A 89 -7.09 8.41 7.95
CA LYS A 89 -7.11 8.79 9.36
C LYS A 89 -5.69 8.89 9.94
N LYS A 90 -4.84 7.92 9.64
CA LYS A 90 -3.42 7.94 10.06
C LYS A 90 -2.68 9.12 9.44
N ALA A 91 -2.90 9.39 8.17
CA ALA A 91 -2.27 10.51 7.48
C ALA A 91 -2.67 11.85 8.09
N LEU A 92 -3.96 12.05 8.40
CA LEU A 92 -4.44 13.27 9.06
C LEU A 92 -3.86 13.45 10.45
N ALA A 93 -3.70 12.37 11.20
CA ALA A 93 -3.11 12.39 12.54
C ALA A 93 -1.58 12.50 12.50
N ARG A 94 -0.97 12.53 11.31
CA ARG A 94 0.48 12.54 11.11
C ARG A 94 1.18 11.30 11.69
N GLU A 95 0.46 10.19 11.77
CA GLU A 95 1.00 8.90 12.18
C GLU A 95 1.51 8.14 10.94
N LEU A 96 2.57 8.66 10.35
CA LEU A 96 3.16 8.18 9.10
C LEU A 96 4.16 7.04 9.36
N PRO A 97 4.54 6.28 8.31
CA PRO A 97 5.58 5.27 8.47
C PRO A 97 6.87 5.86 9.07
N THR A 98 7.45 5.17 10.04
CA THR A 98 8.71 5.59 10.65
C THR A 98 9.86 5.09 9.77
N MET A 99 10.59 6.03 9.20
CA MET A 99 11.76 5.74 8.36
C MET A 99 13.04 5.90 9.15
N ASP A 100 14.05 5.17 8.74
CA ASP A 100 15.37 5.23 9.39
C ASP A 100 16.35 6.10 8.58
N GLY A 101 17.52 6.35 9.19
CA GLY A 101 18.57 7.13 8.57
C GLY A 101 18.17 8.59 8.39
N ASN A 102 18.44 9.11 7.21
CA ASN A 102 18.21 10.50 6.86
C ASN A 102 16.86 10.73 6.14
N ARG A 103 15.95 9.78 6.26
CA ARG A 103 14.65 9.81 5.56
C ARG A 103 13.52 10.10 6.53
N THR A 104 12.56 10.91 6.10
CA THR A 104 11.39 11.27 6.89
C THR A 104 10.15 11.21 6.02
N ALA A 105 9.16 10.42 6.43
CA ALA A 105 7.88 10.35 5.72
C ALA A 105 7.17 11.71 5.81
N GLN A 106 6.66 12.18 4.69
CA GLN A 106 5.97 13.46 4.58
C GLN A 106 4.47 13.28 4.35
N LYS A 107 4.11 12.30 3.53
CA LYS A 107 2.73 12.14 3.08
C LYS A 107 2.50 10.72 2.61
N ILE A 108 1.31 10.18 2.90
CA ILE A 108 0.86 8.93 2.31
C ILE A 108 -0.56 9.12 1.80
N VAL A 109 -0.83 8.71 0.58
CA VAL A 109 -2.13 8.88 -0.06
C VAL A 109 -2.54 7.61 -0.79
N VAL A 110 -3.83 7.36 -0.82
CA VAL A 110 -4.43 6.34 -1.67
C VAL A 110 -4.67 6.99 -3.04
N THR A 111 -4.04 6.43 -4.07
CA THR A 111 -4.09 7.00 -5.42
C THR A 111 -5.15 6.36 -6.30
N SER A 112 -5.60 5.16 -5.97
CA SER A 112 -6.77 4.54 -6.61
C SER A 112 -7.58 3.77 -5.59
N THR A 113 -8.89 3.69 -5.82
CA THR A 113 -9.79 2.87 -5.00
C THR A 113 -9.54 1.40 -5.26
N GLY A 114 -9.96 0.52 -4.32
CA GLY A 114 -9.87 -0.92 -4.51
C GLY A 114 -10.75 -1.39 -5.68
N TYR A 115 -10.23 -2.29 -6.49
CA TYR A 115 -10.95 -2.83 -7.64
C TYR A 115 -10.46 -4.24 -7.98
N PRO A 116 -11.33 -5.11 -8.54
CA PRO A 116 -10.90 -6.40 -9.06
C PRO A 116 -10.24 -6.18 -10.42
N PHE A 117 -8.97 -6.57 -10.58
CA PHE A 117 -8.29 -6.37 -11.84
C PHE A 117 -7.98 -7.68 -12.60
N ILE A 118 -8.03 -8.82 -11.91
CA ILE A 118 -7.95 -10.14 -12.53
C ILE A 118 -9.01 -11.01 -11.88
N VAL A 119 -9.88 -11.59 -12.70
CA VAL A 119 -10.90 -12.54 -12.26
C VAL A 119 -10.60 -13.87 -12.95
N SER A 120 -10.41 -14.93 -12.18
CA SER A 120 -10.13 -16.26 -12.71
C SER A 120 -11.38 -17.14 -12.69
N GLU A 121 -11.37 -18.19 -13.54
CA GLU A 121 -12.50 -19.09 -13.67
C GLU A 121 -12.76 -19.95 -12.43
N ASP A 122 -11.79 -20.05 -11.52
CA ASP A 122 -11.89 -20.85 -10.30
C ASP A 122 -12.61 -20.11 -9.16
N GLY A 123 -13.27 -19.00 -9.44
CA GLY A 123 -14.00 -18.23 -8.43
C GLY A 123 -13.13 -17.35 -7.55
N LYS A 124 -11.93 -17.03 -8.00
CA LYS A 124 -11.01 -16.12 -7.31
C LYS A 124 -10.85 -14.83 -8.09
N ALA A 125 -10.70 -13.72 -7.37
CA ALA A 125 -10.35 -12.43 -7.98
C ALA A 125 -9.17 -11.84 -7.24
N ARG A 126 -8.30 -11.20 -8.01
CA ARG A 126 -7.21 -10.39 -7.46
C ARG A 126 -7.68 -8.95 -7.41
N TYR A 127 -7.81 -8.44 -6.20
CA TYR A 127 -8.15 -7.04 -5.93
C TYR A 127 -6.88 -6.26 -5.67
N GLN A 128 -6.91 -4.97 -5.97
CA GLN A 128 -5.76 -4.11 -5.81
C GLN A 128 -6.20 -2.71 -5.44
N ILE A 129 -5.45 -2.09 -4.52
CA ILE A 129 -5.55 -0.66 -4.20
C ILE A 129 -4.16 -0.07 -4.33
N GLN A 130 -4.05 1.12 -4.89
CA GLN A 130 -2.75 1.76 -5.12
C GLN A 130 -2.55 2.92 -4.16
N MET A 131 -1.31 3.07 -3.70
CA MET A 131 -0.92 4.10 -2.74
C MET A 131 0.43 4.70 -3.13
N ARG A 132 0.70 5.88 -2.55
CA ARG A 132 1.98 6.57 -2.74
C ARG A 132 2.46 7.11 -1.41
N LEU A 133 3.70 6.83 -1.08
CA LEU A 133 4.43 7.43 0.04
C LEU A 133 5.37 8.49 -0.52
N GLU A 134 5.29 9.71 0.00
CA GLU A 134 6.28 10.76 -0.29
C GLU A 134 7.13 10.95 0.95
N TYR A 135 8.44 10.99 0.76
CA TYR A 135 9.37 11.13 1.87
C TYR A 135 10.55 12.02 1.51
N PHE A 136 11.02 12.74 2.52
CA PHE A 136 12.19 13.60 2.39
C PHE A 136 13.44 12.78 2.68
N SER A 137 14.44 12.92 1.82
CA SER A 137 15.75 12.29 1.98
C SER A 137 16.80 13.38 2.11
N LYS A 138 17.25 13.61 3.35
CA LYS A 138 18.25 14.62 3.64
C LYS A 138 19.59 14.17 3.06
N ARG A 139 20.33 15.12 2.46
CA ARG A 139 21.66 14.83 1.96
C ARG A 139 22.54 14.32 3.09
N SER A 140 23.18 13.20 2.85
CA SER A 140 24.20 12.63 3.71
C SER A 140 25.54 13.26 3.34
N VAL A 141 26.23 13.80 4.32
CA VAL A 141 27.55 14.44 4.11
C VAL A 141 28.66 13.42 4.30
#